data_fc32d1598b9ba1752c0643d5dd25fb99
#
_entry.id   fc32d1598b9ba1752c0643d5dd25fb99
#
_cell.length_a   1.000
_cell.length_b   1.000
_cell.length_c   1.000
_cell.angle_alpha   90.00
_cell.angle_beta   90.00
_cell.angle_gamma   90.00
#
_symmetry.space_group_name_H-M   'P 1'
#
loop_
_entity.id
_entity.type
_entity.pdbx_description
1 polymer ?
#
loop_
_entity_poly.entity_id
_entity_poly.type
_entity_poly.pdbx_seq_one_letter_code
_entity_poly.pdbx_strand_id
1 'polypeptide(L)'
;MSLLGLVLPIRCAGCGVPGDALCAACAAALVRIAPPLCERCGCPGAWPVRRCVECTGRRLGFATARAAIVYDARARPLVSAWKERGRRDLAGPFATIVERAVPRPQADIVTFVPGDRDRGRNRGHVPAARLARELGAVWGIPVAPLLERSGSGRRQAGLAQAERRTNVRGLFRARGQARGRVVLVDDIYTTGATAAACATALRKAGAGAVEVVCLARAVR
;
A
#
# COMPACT_ATOMS: atom_id res chain seq x y z
N MET A 1 -30.79 9.03 6.36
CA MET A 1 -30.51 8.95 4.90
C MET A 1 -30.60 10.37 4.34
N SER A 2 -29.51 10.90 3.75
CA SER A 2 -29.50 12.27 3.22
C SER A 2 -30.24 12.31 1.89
N LEU A 3 -31.06 13.33 1.65
CA LEU A 3 -31.79 13.56 0.38
C LEU A 3 -30.83 13.62 -0.84
N LEU A 4 -29.59 14.08 -0.66
CA LEU A 4 -28.56 14.04 -1.71
C LEU A 4 -28.18 12.61 -2.15
N GLY A 5 -28.25 11.62 -1.26
CA GLY A 5 -27.98 10.21 -1.60
C GLY A 5 -29.04 9.57 -2.49
N LEU A 6 -30.26 10.16 -2.54
CA LEU A 6 -31.33 9.71 -3.41
C LEU A 6 -31.17 10.21 -4.85
N VAL A 7 -30.52 11.37 -5.02
CA VAL A 7 -30.35 12.03 -6.34
C VAL A 7 -29.04 11.60 -7.02
N LEU A 8 -28.00 11.28 -6.24
CA LEU A 8 -26.69 10.82 -6.73
C LEU A 8 -26.20 9.61 -5.93
N PRO A 9 -26.75 8.41 -6.18
CA PRO A 9 -26.36 7.23 -5.44
C PRO A 9 -24.88 6.91 -5.68
N ILE A 10 -24.19 6.48 -4.61
CA ILE A 10 -22.85 5.89 -4.74
C ILE A 10 -22.92 4.74 -5.74
N ARG A 11 -21.96 4.68 -6.66
CA ARG A 11 -21.87 3.61 -7.66
C ARG A 11 -20.60 2.81 -7.46
N CYS A 12 -20.71 1.51 -7.63
CA CYS A 12 -19.57 0.60 -7.58
C CYS A 12 -18.49 1.02 -8.58
N ALA A 13 -17.26 1.16 -8.10
CA ALA A 13 -16.13 1.56 -8.94
C ALA A 13 -15.76 0.51 -10.00
N GLY A 14 -16.23 -0.73 -9.84
CA GLY A 14 -15.99 -1.84 -10.78
C GLY A 14 -17.08 -1.95 -11.85
N CYS A 15 -18.33 -2.14 -11.46
CA CYS A 15 -19.43 -2.43 -12.38
C CYS A 15 -20.42 -1.26 -12.57
N GLY A 16 -20.30 -0.17 -11.83
CA GLY A 16 -21.18 0.98 -11.93
C GLY A 16 -22.58 0.82 -11.28
N VAL A 17 -22.92 -0.34 -10.73
CA VAL A 17 -24.20 -0.58 -10.07
C VAL A 17 -24.35 0.35 -8.86
N PRO A 18 -25.53 1.01 -8.68
CA PRO A 18 -25.80 1.82 -7.50
C PRO A 18 -25.77 1.01 -6.20
N GLY A 19 -25.35 1.64 -5.09
CA GLY A 19 -25.29 1.06 -3.74
C GLY A 19 -23.92 1.27 -3.11
N ASP A 20 -23.05 0.29 -3.18
CA ASP A 20 -21.75 0.32 -2.53
C ASP A 20 -20.64 0.93 -3.39
N ALA A 21 -19.63 1.51 -2.76
CA ALA A 21 -18.41 1.99 -3.44
C ALA A 21 -17.67 0.85 -4.16
N LEU A 22 -17.72 -0.35 -3.57
CA LEU A 22 -17.25 -1.62 -4.14
C LEU A 22 -18.23 -2.72 -3.73
N CYS A 23 -19.06 -3.17 -4.67
CA CYS A 23 -20.05 -4.22 -4.40
C CYS A 23 -19.39 -5.58 -4.12
N ALA A 24 -20.13 -6.47 -3.45
CA ALA A 24 -19.63 -7.78 -3.06
C ALA A 24 -19.14 -8.61 -4.26
N ALA A 25 -19.83 -8.57 -5.39
CA ALA A 25 -19.45 -9.28 -6.61
C ALA A 25 -18.10 -8.79 -7.17
N CYS A 26 -17.90 -7.48 -7.25
CA CYS A 26 -16.63 -6.89 -7.71
C CYS A 26 -15.50 -7.15 -6.71
N ALA A 27 -15.77 -7.14 -5.41
CA ALA A 27 -14.79 -7.48 -4.38
C ALA A 27 -14.40 -8.97 -4.45
N ALA A 28 -15.36 -9.87 -4.68
CA ALA A 28 -15.12 -11.30 -4.82
C ALA A 28 -14.33 -11.66 -6.10
N ALA A 29 -14.51 -10.88 -7.17
CA ALA A 29 -13.80 -11.09 -8.43
C ALA A 29 -12.29 -10.74 -8.38
N LEU A 30 -11.82 -10.08 -7.31
CA LEU A 30 -10.40 -9.76 -7.13
C LEU A 30 -9.62 -11.01 -6.77
N VAL A 31 -8.50 -11.23 -7.47
CA VAL A 31 -7.60 -12.36 -7.21
C VAL A 31 -6.85 -12.13 -5.90
N ARG A 32 -7.07 -12.98 -4.92
CA ARG A 32 -6.40 -12.93 -3.61
C ARG A 32 -4.98 -13.49 -3.71
N ILE A 33 -4.07 -12.89 -2.96
CA ILE A 33 -2.75 -13.48 -2.76
C ILE A 33 -2.88 -14.51 -1.64
N ALA A 34 -2.56 -15.76 -1.96
CA ALA A 34 -2.66 -16.89 -1.05
C ALA A 34 -1.33 -17.65 -0.95
N PRO A 35 -1.06 -18.35 0.17
CA PRO A 35 0.09 -19.25 0.29
C PRO A 35 0.13 -20.33 -0.81
N PRO A 36 1.34 -20.84 -1.12
CA PRO A 36 2.64 -20.54 -0.47
C PRO A 36 3.26 -19.23 -0.91
N LEU A 37 3.89 -18.51 0.04
CA LEU A 37 4.45 -17.19 -0.15
C LEU A 37 5.94 -17.14 0.22
N CYS A 38 6.67 -16.23 -0.40
CA CYS A 38 7.96 -15.80 0.11
C CYS A 38 7.78 -15.16 1.49
N GLU A 39 8.47 -15.68 2.52
CA GLU A 39 8.39 -15.15 3.88
C GLU A 39 8.77 -13.67 3.96
N ARG A 40 9.73 -13.23 3.14
CA ARG A 40 10.24 -11.86 3.15
C ARG A 40 9.31 -10.87 2.46
N CYS A 41 8.93 -11.11 1.21
CA CYS A 41 8.20 -10.11 0.43
C CYS A 41 6.75 -10.49 0.09
N GLY A 42 6.28 -11.66 0.49
CA GLY A 42 4.92 -12.11 0.21
C GLY A 42 4.67 -12.40 -1.28
N CYS A 43 5.72 -12.66 -2.07
CA CYS A 43 5.54 -13.10 -3.46
C CYS A 43 4.97 -14.52 -3.46
N PRO A 44 3.85 -14.77 -4.16
CA PRO A 44 3.35 -16.14 -4.32
C PRO A 44 4.34 -16.99 -5.11
N GLY A 45 4.38 -18.26 -4.81
CA GLY A 45 5.28 -19.24 -5.45
C GLY A 45 4.70 -20.63 -5.38
N ALA A 46 5.39 -21.63 -5.95
CA ALA A 46 4.96 -23.02 -5.91
C ALA A 46 5.12 -23.65 -4.51
N TRP A 47 6.08 -23.16 -3.72
CA TRP A 47 6.36 -23.60 -2.34
C TRP A 47 6.82 -22.43 -1.48
N PRO A 48 6.75 -22.52 -0.15
CA PRO A 48 7.22 -21.48 0.75
C PRO A 48 8.75 -21.37 0.68
N VAL A 49 9.26 -20.13 0.61
CA VAL A 49 10.70 -19.85 0.58
C VAL A 49 11.01 -18.67 1.50
N ARG A 50 12.15 -18.74 2.21
CA ARG A 50 12.61 -17.62 3.04
C ARG A 50 12.86 -16.36 2.21
N ARG A 51 13.43 -16.51 1.00
CA ARG A 51 13.69 -15.44 0.05
C ARG A 51 13.52 -15.95 -1.38
N CYS A 52 12.62 -15.34 -2.13
CA CYS A 52 12.45 -15.61 -3.56
C CYS A 52 13.52 -14.87 -4.39
N VAL A 53 13.54 -15.12 -5.69
CA VAL A 53 14.49 -14.49 -6.61
C VAL A 53 14.42 -12.94 -6.57
N GLU A 54 13.22 -12.36 -6.35
CA GLU A 54 13.06 -10.91 -6.22
C GLU A 54 13.71 -10.33 -4.96
N CYS A 55 13.89 -11.15 -3.92
CA CYS A 55 14.48 -10.76 -2.63
C CYS A 55 15.97 -11.08 -2.53
N THR A 56 16.46 -12.04 -3.29
CA THR A 56 17.85 -12.49 -3.26
C THR A 56 18.79 -11.36 -3.66
N GLY A 57 19.90 -11.21 -2.92
CA GLY A 57 20.88 -10.15 -3.14
C GLY A 57 20.42 -8.73 -2.76
N ARG A 58 19.18 -8.55 -2.26
CA ARG A 58 18.66 -7.22 -1.92
C ARG A 58 18.69 -6.94 -0.42
N ARG A 59 19.15 -5.75 -0.05
CA ARG A 59 18.99 -5.20 1.30
C ARG A 59 17.63 -4.52 1.40
N LEU A 60 16.66 -5.23 1.98
CA LEU A 60 15.33 -4.75 2.23
C LEU A 60 15.25 -4.25 3.68
N GLY A 61 14.94 -2.99 3.89
CA GLY A 61 14.87 -2.38 5.23
C GLY A 61 13.71 -2.92 6.09
N PHE A 62 12.74 -3.62 5.50
CA PHE A 62 11.61 -4.22 6.20
C PHE A 62 11.86 -5.70 6.56
N ALA A 63 11.19 -6.20 7.58
CA ALA A 63 11.19 -7.59 8.00
C ALA A 63 10.34 -8.44 7.06
N THR A 64 9.09 -8.04 6.83
CA THR A 64 8.13 -8.73 5.96
C THR A 64 7.37 -7.74 5.10
N ALA A 65 6.84 -8.20 3.96
CA ALA A 65 5.83 -7.48 3.19
C ALA A 65 4.69 -8.43 2.82
N ARG A 66 3.47 -7.94 2.93
CA ARG A 66 2.24 -8.67 2.58
C ARG A 66 1.34 -7.78 1.75
N ALA A 67 0.60 -8.38 0.84
CA ALA A 67 -0.43 -7.70 0.07
C ALA A 67 -1.67 -8.59 -0.02
N ALA A 68 -2.83 -7.98 -0.16
CA ALA A 68 -4.10 -8.70 -0.14
C ALA A 68 -4.48 -9.28 -1.49
N ILE A 69 -4.24 -8.56 -2.57
CA ILE A 69 -4.68 -8.93 -3.92
C ILE A 69 -3.55 -8.83 -4.95
N VAL A 70 -3.73 -9.57 -6.05
CA VAL A 70 -2.89 -9.43 -7.23
C VAL A 70 -3.25 -8.12 -7.96
N TYR A 71 -2.24 -7.36 -8.37
CA TYR A 71 -2.42 -6.16 -9.20
C TYR A 71 -2.54 -6.55 -10.68
N ASP A 72 -3.69 -7.10 -11.04
CA ASP A 72 -4.03 -7.58 -12.38
C ASP A 72 -4.96 -6.62 -13.16
N ALA A 73 -5.52 -7.10 -14.28
CA ALA A 73 -6.46 -6.33 -15.10
C ALA A 73 -7.75 -5.96 -14.36
N ARG A 74 -8.19 -6.75 -13.35
CA ARG A 74 -9.39 -6.49 -12.55
C ARG A 74 -9.13 -5.47 -11.44
N ALA A 75 -8.00 -5.58 -10.77
CA ALA A 75 -7.63 -4.67 -9.69
C ALA A 75 -7.21 -3.28 -10.20
N ARG A 76 -6.60 -3.20 -11.38
CA ARG A 76 -6.04 -1.95 -11.95
C ARG A 76 -7.08 -0.82 -12.07
N PRO A 77 -8.28 -1.01 -12.64
CA PRO A 77 -9.28 0.05 -12.74
C PRO A 77 -9.75 0.58 -11.39
N LEU A 78 -9.91 -0.31 -10.39
CA LEU A 78 -10.33 0.05 -9.02
C LEU A 78 -9.25 0.87 -8.31
N VAL A 79 -8.01 0.42 -8.39
CA VAL A 79 -6.88 1.13 -7.79
C VAL A 79 -6.64 2.47 -8.49
N SER A 80 -6.83 2.55 -9.81
CA SER A 80 -6.76 3.82 -10.55
C SER A 80 -7.89 4.77 -10.14
N ALA A 81 -9.13 4.27 -9.98
CA ALA A 81 -10.24 5.06 -9.49
C ALA A 81 -9.95 5.68 -8.13
N TRP A 82 -9.40 4.88 -7.21
CA TRP A 82 -9.01 5.33 -5.89
C TRP A 82 -7.85 6.32 -5.90
N LYS A 83 -6.79 6.02 -6.65
CA LYS A 83 -5.58 6.84 -6.68
C LYS A 83 -5.73 8.14 -7.47
N GLU A 84 -6.46 8.11 -8.58
CA GLU A 84 -6.38 9.17 -9.59
C GLU A 84 -7.72 9.85 -9.86
N ARG A 85 -8.84 9.15 -9.68
CA ARG A 85 -10.19 9.67 -9.94
C ARG A 85 -10.94 10.09 -8.69
N GLY A 86 -10.26 10.25 -7.56
CA GLY A 86 -10.82 10.81 -6.34
C GLY A 86 -11.83 9.92 -5.59
N ARG A 87 -11.96 8.61 -5.93
CA ARG A 87 -12.88 7.67 -5.26
C ARG A 87 -12.36 7.32 -3.86
N ARG A 88 -12.43 8.32 -2.97
CA ARG A 88 -11.95 8.22 -1.58
C ARG A 88 -12.75 7.22 -0.75
N ASP A 89 -13.99 6.97 -1.14
CA ASP A 89 -14.94 6.02 -0.58
C ASP A 89 -14.48 4.55 -0.70
N LEU A 90 -13.48 4.25 -1.55
CA LEU A 90 -12.89 2.92 -1.67
C LEU A 90 -11.94 2.55 -0.51
N ALA A 91 -11.53 3.49 0.33
CA ALA A 91 -10.56 3.20 1.40
C ALA A 91 -11.07 2.16 2.41
N GLY A 92 -12.32 2.28 2.88
CA GLY A 92 -12.94 1.32 3.79
C GLY A 92 -13.05 -0.09 3.18
N PRO A 93 -13.71 -0.26 2.00
CA PRO A 93 -13.74 -1.54 1.29
C PRO A 93 -12.36 -2.17 1.07
N PHE A 94 -11.35 -1.37 0.72
CA PHE A 94 -9.98 -1.88 0.55
C PHE A 94 -9.33 -2.28 1.88
N ALA A 95 -9.60 -1.55 2.96
CA ALA A 95 -9.12 -1.94 4.29
C ALA A 95 -9.73 -3.28 4.73
N THR A 96 -11.03 -3.50 4.50
CA THR A 96 -11.70 -4.78 4.75
C THR A 96 -11.06 -5.92 3.95
N ILE A 97 -10.69 -5.67 2.70
CA ILE A 97 -9.99 -6.63 1.85
C ILE A 97 -8.62 -6.98 2.42
N VAL A 98 -7.86 -5.99 2.88
CA VAL A 98 -6.53 -6.19 3.48
C VAL A 98 -6.66 -6.91 4.82
N GLU A 99 -7.56 -6.49 5.68
CA GLU A 99 -7.78 -7.07 7.02
C GLU A 99 -8.09 -8.57 6.95
N ARG A 100 -8.91 -8.99 5.98
CA ARG A 100 -9.25 -10.40 5.78
C ARG A 100 -8.13 -11.25 5.17
N ALA A 101 -7.20 -10.64 4.43
CA ALA A 101 -6.14 -11.34 3.70
C ALA A 101 -4.78 -11.32 4.41
N VAL A 102 -4.53 -10.33 5.24
CA VAL A 102 -3.24 -10.11 5.90
C VAL A 102 -3.44 -10.27 7.40
N PRO A 103 -2.70 -11.17 8.07
CA PRO A 103 -2.75 -11.31 9.51
C PRO A 103 -2.51 -9.96 10.21
N ARG A 104 -3.24 -9.71 11.30
CA ARG A 104 -3.05 -8.50 12.10
C ARG A 104 -1.58 -8.40 12.53
N PRO A 105 -0.86 -7.30 12.21
CA PRO A 105 0.52 -7.14 12.59
C PRO A 105 0.66 -6.89 14.09
N GLN A 106 1.73 -7.38 14.68
CA GLN A 106 2.12 -7.02 16.04
C GLN A 106 3.00 -5.77 15.97
N ALA A 107 2.39 -4.60 16.07
CA ALA A 107 3.09 -3.34 15.90
C ALA A 107 2.58 -2.29 16.88
N ASP A 108 3.44 -1.33 17.19
CA ASP A 108 3.15 -0.22 18.10
C ASP A 108 2.55 0.98 17.37
N ILE A 109 2.82 1.10 16.06
CA ILE A 109 2.38 2.23 15.26
C ILE A 109 2.23 1.86 13.78
N VAL A 110 1.22 2.44 13.14
CA VAL A 110 1.03 2.40 11.69
C VAL A 110 1.51 3.72 11.08
N THR A 111 2.27 3.63 10.01
CA THR A 111 2.63 4.76 9.16
C THR A 111 2.35 4.42 7.70
N PHE A 112 2.55 5.36 6.81
CA PHE A 112 2.26 5.19 5.40
C PHE A 112 3.34 5.79 4.51
N VAL A 113 3.44 5.29 3.29
CA VAL A 113 4.31 5.87 2.27
C VAL A 113 3.79 7.27 1.92
N PRO A 114 4.61 8.33 2.10
CA PRO A 114 4.19 9.68 1.77
C PRO A 114 3.98 9.83 0.27
N GLY A 115 2.89 10.47 -0.11
CA GLY A 115 2.59 10.80 -1.50
C GLY A 115 3.58 11.83 -2.08
N ASP A 116 3.59 11.93 -3.39
CA ASP A 116 4.24 13.03 -4.09
C ASP A 116 3.47 14.34 -3.80
N ARG A 117 4.17 15.39 -3.37
CA ARG A 117 3.55 16.68 -2.98
C ARG A 117 2.72 17.29 -4.11
N ASP A 118 3.21 17.24 -5.33
CA ASP A 118 2.51 17.83 -6.47
C ASP A 118 1.28 17.02 -6.85
N ARG A 119 1.40 15.68 -6.81
CA ARG A 119 0.23 14.79 -7.01
C ARG A 119 -0.75 14.83 -5.86
N GLY A 120 -0.27 14.99 -4.62
CA GLY A 120 -1.12 15.11 -3.44
C GLY A 120 -1.98 16.36 -3.49
N ARG A 121 -1.45 17.50 -3.96
CA ARG A 121 -2.21 18.74 -4.17
C ARG A 121 -3.27 18.56 -5.26
N ASN A 122 -2.92 17.97 -6.40
CA ASN A 122 -3.84 17.76 -7.52
C ASN A 122 -4.93 16.71 -7.21
N ARG A 123 -4.63 15.71 -6.36
CA ARG A 123 -5.57 14.64 -5.97
C ARG A 123 -6.38 14.97 -4.72
N GLY A 124 -5.94 15.93 -3.92
CA GLY A 124 -6.55 16.28 -2.64
C GLY A 124 -6.52 15.17 -1.58
N HIS A 125 -5.75 14.08 -1.79
CA HIS A 125 -5.56 13.00 -0.81
C HIS A 125 -4.33 12.14 -1.10
N VAL A 126 -3.86 11.44 -0.07
CA VAL A 126 -2.80 10.42 -0.16
C VAL A 126 -3.45 9.05 0.09
N PRO A 127 -3.58 8.19 -0.94
CA PRO A 127 -4.24 6.89 -0.83
C PRO A 127 -3.69 6.02 0.32
N ALA A 128 -2.38 5.84 0.40
CA ALA A 128 -1.75 5.07 1.47
C ALA A 128 -2.08 5.60 2.87
N ALA A 129 -2.21 6.93 3.05
CA ALA A 129 -2.59 7.53 4.33
C ALA A 129 -4.04 7.22 4.71
N ARG A 130 -4.95 7.18 3.73
CA ARG A 130 -6.35 6.78 4.00
C ARG A 130 -6.43 5.32 4.36
N LEU A 131 -5.80 4.44 3.59
CA LEU A 131 -5.75 3.01 3.89
C LEU A 131 -5.14 2.76 5.28
N ALA A 132 -4.07 3.47 5.63
CA ALA A 132 -3.44 3.35 6.93
C ALA A 132 -4.38 3.75 8.09
N ARG A 133 -5.21 4.80 7.93
CA ARG A 133 -6.17 5.21 8.96
C ARG A 133 -7.26 4.15 9.15
N GLU A 134 -7.83 3.63 8.06
CA GLU A 134 -8.83 2.56 8.13
C GLU A 134 -8.25 1.30 8.79
N LEU A 135 -7.05 0.87 8.38
CA LEU A 135 -6.38 -0.30 8.96
C LEU A 135 -6.00 -0.06 10.43
N GLY A 136 -5.52 1.13 10.77
CA GLY A 136 -5.19 1.49 12.14
C GLY A 136 -6.41 1.42 13.06
N ALA A 137 -7.57 1.89 12.58
CA ALA A 137 -8.84 1.81 13.32
C ALA A 137 -9.27 0.34 13.52
N VAL A 138 -9.23 -0.49 12.47
CA VAL A 138 -9.60 -1.91 12.55
C VAL A 138 -8.65 -2.69 13.46
N TRP A 139 -7.35 -2.40 13.40
CA TRP A 139 -6.35 -3.11 14.22
C TRP A 139 -6.21 -2.55 15.64
N GLY A 140 -6.79 -1.38 15.93
CA GLY A 140 -6.59 -0.70 17.21
C GLY A 140 -5.15 -0.23 17.39
N ILE A 141 -4.46 0.17 16.32
CA ILE A 141 -3.06 0.63 16.33
C ILE A 141 -3.03 2.10 15.93
N PRO A 142 -2.34 2.98 16.69
CA PRO A 142 -2.26 4.41 16.37
C PRO A 142 -1.58 4.65 15.02
N VAL A 143 -2.03 5.69 14.32
CA VAL A 143 -1.51 6.07 12.99
C VAL A 143 -0.80 7.41 13.07
N ALA A 144 0.44 7.49 12.61
CA ALA A 144 1.19 8.74 12.53
C ALA A 144 2.00 8.86 11.22
N PRO A 145 2.17 10.10 10.70
CA PRO A 145 2.96 10.36 9.50
C PRO A 145 4.46 10.41 9.84
N LEU A 146 5.09 9.25 10.07
CA LEU A 146 6.50 9.16 10.45
C LEU A 146 7.49 9.45 9.32
N LEU A 147 7.01 9.55 8.09
CA LEU A 147 7.84 9.74 6.90
C LEU A 147 7.46 11.01 6.15
N GLU A 148 8.45 11.61 5.52
CA GLU A 148 8.27 12.63 4.50
C GLU A 148 9.07 12.29 3.24
N ARG A 149 8.61 12.82 2.12
CA ARG A 149 9.35 12.76 0.87
C ARG A 149 10.21 13.99 0.72
N SER A 150 11.52 13.82 0.67
CA SER A 150 12.48 14.88 0.41
C SER A 150 12.73 14.99 -1.10
N GLY A 151 12.39 16.16 -1.68
CA GLY A 151 12.67 16.50 -3.08
C GLY A 151 11.59 16.05 -4.08
N SER A 152 11.48 16.82 -5.15
CA SER A 152 10.78 16.45 -6.37
C SER A 152 11.69 15.51 -7.17
N GLY A 153 11.54 14.21 -7.01
CA GLY A 153 12.21 13.27 -7.90
C GLY A 153 11.72 13.55 -9.33
N ARG A 154 12.51 14.20 -10.15
CA ARG A 154 12.23 14.34 -11.59
C ARG A 154 12.01 12.94 -12.15
N ARG A 155 10.78 12.66 -12.54
CA ARG A 155 10.52 11.52 -13.42
C ARG A 155 11.00 11.89 -14.80
N GLN A 156 12.11 11.31 -15.22
CA GLN A 156 12.31 11.11 -16.65
C GLN A 156 11.38 9.98 -17.09
N ALA A 157 10.40 10.30 -17.93
CA ALA A 157 9.59 9.30 -18.61
C ALA A 157 10.55 8.45 -19.44
N GLY A 158 10.53 7.12 -19.27
CA GLY A 158 11.36 6.19 -20.04
C GLY A 158 12.44 5.41 -19.28
N LEU A 159 12.66 5.65 -17.99
CA LEU A 159 13.70 4.93 -17.23
C LEU A 159 13.38 3.43 -17.08
N ALA A 160 14.37 2.60 -17.40
CA ALA A 160 14.35 1.17 -17.20
C ALA A 160 14.16 0.81 -15.70
N GLN A 161 13.72 -0.41 -15.42
CA GLN A 161 13.36 -0.88 -14.09
C GLN A 161 14.52 -0.84 -13.07
N ALA A 162 15.76 -1.02 -13.52
CA ALA A 162 16.97 -0.91 -12.71
C ALA A 162 17.19 0.54 -12.21
N GLU A 163 16.94 1.53 -13.07
CA GLU A 163 17.06 2.96 -12.76
C GLU A 163 15.98 3.44 -11.80
N ARG A 164 14.75 2.86 -11.86
CA ARG A 164 13.72 3.12 -10.85
C ARG A 164 14.11 2.69 -9.44
N ARG A 165 14.96 1.67 -9.31
CA ARG A 165 15.50 1.20 -8.02
C ARG A 165 16.53 2.16 -7.43
N THR A 166 17.32 2.80 -8.27
CA THR A 166 18.38 3.74 -7.87
C THR A 166 17.79 5.11 -7.52
N ASN A 167 16.78 5.57 -8.25
CA ASN A 167 16.12 6.86 -8.07
C ASN A 167 15.29 7.01 -6.78
N VAL A 168 15.10 5.94 -6.01
CA VAL A 168 14.29 5.99 -4.77
C VAL A 168 15.18 6.12 -3.52
N ARG A 169 16.50 5.94 -3.64
CA ARG A 169 17.44 6.10 -2.53
C ARG A 169 17.53 7.57 -2.13
N GLY A 170 17.27 7.87 -0.86
CA GLY A 170 17.33 9.25 -0.34
C GLY A 170 16.07 10.08 -0.55
N LEU A 171 15.04 9.57 -1.25
CA LEU A 171 13.77 10.30 -1.46
C LEU A 171 12.89 10.34 -0.20
N PHE A 172 13.16 9.52 0.81
CA PHE A 172 12.35 9.46 2.02
C PHE A 172 13.19 9.70 3.26
N ARG A 173 12.67 10.51 4.16
CA ARG A 173 13.26 10.79 5.48
C ARG A 173 12.21 10.55 6.56
N ALA A 174 12.68 10.15 7.73
CA ALA A 174 11.82 10.13 8.91
C ALA A 174 11.61 11.55 9.44
N ARG A 175 10.41 11.84 9.97
CA ARG A 175 10.04 13.13 10.57
C ARG A 175 10.47 13.28 12.03
N GLY A 176 11.26 12.36 12.53
CA GLY A 176 11.72 12.29 13.91
C GLY A 176 12.11 10.86 14.26
N GLN A 177 12.18 10.57 15.54
CA GLN A 177 12.47 9.20 16.00
C GLN A 177 11.29 8.28 15.69
N ALA A 178 11.59 7.10 15.15
CA ALA A 178 10.67 5.99 15.03
C ALA A 178 11.09 4.91 16.04
N ARG A 179 10.22 4.59 16.99
CA ARG A 179 10.52 3.58 18.00
C ARG A 179 9.59 2.38 17.85
N GLY A 180 10.00 1.23 18.40
CA GLY A 180 9.19 0.03 18.41
C GLY A 180 9.03 -0.64 17.03
N ARG A 181 7.94 -1.38 16.88
CA ARG A 181 7.58 -2.12 15.66
C ARG A 181 6.63 -1.26 14.82
N VAL A 182 6.96 -1.02 13.58
CA VAL A 182 6.22 -0.11 12.69
C VAL A 182 5.59 -0.89 11.55
N VAL A 183 4.29 -0.67 11.30
CA VAL A 183 3.66 -1.07 10.03
C VAL A 183 3.74 0.08 9.04
N LEU A 184 4.31 -0.19 7.89
CA LEU A 184 4.35 0.72 6.75
C LEU A 184 3.29 0.32 5.72
N VAL A 185 2.28 1.17 5.52
CA VAL A 185 1.20 0.94 4.57
C VAL A 185 1.52 1.61 3.23
N ASP A 186 1.31 0.86 2.13
CA ASP A 186 1.37 1.38 0.76
C ASP A 186 0.17 0.87 -0.06
N ASP A 187 -0.08 1.44 -1.21
CA ASP A 187 -1.18 1.03 -2.10
C ASP A 187 -0.80 -0.19 -2.95
N ILE A 188 0.36 -0.16 -3.63
CA ILE A 188 0.80 -1.22 -4.54
C ILE A 188 2.26 -1.57 -4.30
N TYR A 189 2.53 -2.84 -4.03
CA TYR A 189 3.87 -3.39 -4.04
C TYR A 189 4.24 -3.85 -5.46
N THR A 190 5.13 -3.13 -6.12
CA THR A 190 5.64 -3.50 -7.45
C THR A 190 7.02 -4.17 -7.37
N THR A 191 8.07 -3.38 -7.26
CA THR A 191 9.45 -3.88 -7.06
C THR A 191 9.87 -3.87 -5.60
N GLY A 192 9.06 -3.29 -4.73
CA GLY A 192 9.38 -3.05 -3.32
C GLY A 192 10.46 -1.98 -3.08
N ALA A 193 10.88 -1.23 -4.12
CA ALA A 193 11.90 -0.20 -3.99
C ALA A 193 11.46 0.92 -3.03
N THR A 194 10.24 1.42 -3.20
CA THR A 194 9.63 2.45 -2.32
C THR A 194 9.54 1.94 -0.88
N ALA A 195 8.97 0.74 -0.70
CA ALA A 195 8.84 0.13 0.62
C ALA A 195 10.21 -0.06 1.30
N ALA A 196 11.23 -0.53 0.56
CA ALA A 196 12.59 -0.71 1.07
C ALA A 196 13.25 0.62 1.47
N ALA A 197 13.07 1.69 0.68
CA ALA A 197 13.62 3.01 0.98
C ALA A 197 12.95 3.63 2.22
N CYS A 198 11.61 3.58 2.30
CA CYS A 198 10.86 4.04 3.47
C CYS A 198 11.23 3.26 4.74
N ALA A 199 11.28 1.93 4.65
CA ALA A 199 11.67 1.08 5.76
C ALA A 199 13.10 1.35 6.22
N THR A 200 14.03 1.60 5.29
CA THR A 200 15.40 1.98 5.62
C THR A 200 15.46 3.32 6.35
N ALA A 201 14.65 4.31 5.96
CA ALA A 201 14.55 5.58 6.66
C ALA A 201 14.02 5.42 8.09
N LEU A 202 12.96 4.61 8.27
CA LEU A 202 12.41 4.29 9.59
C LEU A 202 13.41 3.55 10.48
N ARG A 203 14.13 2.56 9.94
CA ARG A 203 15.19 1.83 10.67
C ARG A 203 16.32 2.74 11.12
N LYS A 204 16.75 3.68 10.27
CA LYS A 204 17.76 4.68 10.62
C LYS A 204 17.28 5.64 11.71
N ALA A 205 15.97 5.87 11.80
CA ALA A 205 15.33 6.70 12.81
C ALA A 205 15.01 5.95 14.11
N GLY A 206 15.42 4.67 14.25
CA GLY A 206 15.29 3.91 15.49
C GLY A 206 14.17 2.87 15.52
N ALA A 207 13.43 2.64 14.43
CA ALA A 207 12.43 1.59 14.39
C ALA A 207 13.06 0.22 14.66
N GLY A 208 12.52 -0.54 15.60
CA GLY A 208 12.98 -1.89 15.96
C GLY A 208 12.74 -2.91 14.84
N ALA A 209 11.57 -2.86 14.22
CA ALA A 209 11.21 -3.65 13.04
C ALA A 209 10.26 -2.85 12.15
N VAL A 210 10.23 -3.15 10.86
CA VAL A 210 9.27 -2.58 9.91
C VAL A 210 8.61 -3.71 9.15
N GLU A 211 7.28 -3.77 9.19
CA GLU A 211 6.44 -4.66 8.38
C GLU A 211 5.73 -3.83 7.32
N VAL A 212 5.63 -4.34 6.10
CA VAL A 212 4.98 -3.64 5.00
C VAL A 212 3.64 -4.30 4.69
N VAL A 213 2.59 -3.50 4.61
CA VAL A 213 1.25 -3.97 4.21
C VAL A 213 0.77 -3.14 3.02
N CYS A 214 0.34 -3.83 1.96
CA CYS A 214 -0.18 -3.20 0.75
C CYS A 214 -1.56 -3.75 0.39
N LEU A 215 -2.36 -2.96 -0.32
CA LEU A 215 -3.59 -3.47 -0.92
C LEU A 215 -3.27 -4.49 -2.01
N ALA A 216 -2.42 -4.12 -2.96
CA ALA A 216 -2.16 -4.95 -4.13
C ALA A 216 -0.65 -5.21 -4.36
N ARG A 217 -0.35 -6.32 -5.04
CA ARG A 217 0.99 -6.67 -5.48
C ARG A 217 1.01 -7.00 -6.97
N ALA A 218 1.98 -6.45 -7.71
CA ALA A 218 2.32 -6.94 -9.04
C ALA A 218 3.06 -8.29 -8.92
N VAL A 219 2.46 -9.34 -9.45
CA VAL A 219 3.05 -10.68 -9.58
C VAL A 219 3.61 -10.81 -10.99
N ARG A 220 4.76 -11.43 -11.13
CA ARG A 220 5.47 -11.63 -12.40
C ARG A 220 5.67 -13.09 -12.66
#